data_54c7e9ce7afbbc6aab14bce399359704
#
_entry.id   54c7e9ce7afbbc6aab14bce399359704
#
_cell.length_a   1.000
_cell.length_b   1.000
_cell.length_c   1.000
_cell.angle_alpha   90.00
_cell.angle_beta   90.00
_cell.angle_gamma   90.00
#
_symmetry.space_group_name_H-M   'P 1'
#
loop_
_entity.id
_entity.type
_entity.pdbx_description
1 polymer ?
#
loop_
_entity_poly.entity_id
_entity_poly.type
_entity_poly.pdbx_seq_one_letter_code
_entity_poly.pdbx_strand_id
1 'polypeptide(L)'
;HGFPSLGYMNTPSRSTVFWASLFDLLSSMRFAIGLLTILAIASVIGTVLQQNQPYPNYVIEFGQFWFTVFEWLGLFDVYQSAWFLILLAFLVLSTSLCIWRNTPGFLKEMRGWREHASERSLAAMSHTALLQGTGTPETVQAYLTSQGFAIKTAQREDGSTMVVGKRGAGNKLGYFFAHIALVVICIGGLMD
;
A
#
# COMPACT_ATOMS: atom_id res chain seq x y z
N HIS A 1 -3.43 -20.41 52.54
CA HIS A 1 -4.35 -19.55 51.78
C HIS A 1 -3.56 -18.31 51.30
N GLY A 2 -2.94 -18.42 50.14
CA GLY A 2 -2.24 -17.31 49.50
C GLY A 2 -3.14 -16.76 48.39
N PHE A 3 -3.50 -15.50 48.51
CA PHE A 3 -4.17 -14.77 47.41
C PHE A 3 -3.17 -14.59 46.27
N PRO A 4 -3.55 -14.87 45.01
CA PRO A 4 -2.70 -14.53 43.88
C PRO A 4 -2.62 -12.99 43.75
N SER A 5 -1.40 -12.48 43.72
CA SER A 5 -1.12 -11.07 43.43
C SER A 5 -1.74 -10.67 42.08
N LEU A 6 -2.68 -9.75 42.15
CA LEU A 6 -3.20 -9.06 40.98
C LEU A 6 -2.04 -8.40 40.24
N GLY A 7 -1.65 -8.98 39.11
CA GLY A 7 -0.67 -8.38 38.20
C GLY A 7 -1.13 -6.98 37.80
N TYR A 8 -0.28 -5.99 38.06
CA TYR A 8 -0.45 -4.60 37.72
C TYR A 8 -0.60 -4.52 36.18
N MET A 9 -1.84 -4.37 35.71
CA MET A 9 -2.08 -4.04 34.32
C MET A 9 -1.49 -2.66 34.07
N ASN A 10 -0.35 -2.62 33.42
CA ASN A 10 0.32 -1.40 33.00
C ASN A 10 -0.57 -0.74 31.94
N THR A 11 -1.45 0.16 32.35
CA THR A 11 -2.26 0.98 31.41
C THR A 11 -1.30 1.85 30.62
N PRO A 12 -1.29 1.76 29.27
CA PRO A 12 -0.39 2.58 28.46
C PRO A 12 -0.69 4.05 28.71
N SER A 13 0.36 4.87 28.79
CA SER A 13 0.20 6.31 29.02
C SER A 13 -0.61 6.94 27.86
N ARG A 14 -1.38 7.99 28.12
CA ARG A 14 -2.17 8.70 27.10
C ARG A 14 -1.32 9.14 25.91
N SER A 15 -0.07 9.51 26.15
CA SER A 15 0.88 9.88 25.09
C SER A 15 1.25 8.69 24.17
N THR A 16 1.48 7.52 24.73
CA THR A 16 1.81 6.33 23.91
C THR A 16 0.63 5.89 23.03
N VAL A 17 -0.61 6.00 23.55
CA VAL A 17 -1.82 5.71 22.77
C VAL A 17 -1.99 6.72 21.64
N PHE A 18 -1.77 7.99 21.90
CA PHE A 18 -1.88 9.05 20.88
C PHE A 18 -0.88 8.83 19.73
N TRP A 19 0.40 8.60 20.04
CA TRP A 19 1.42 8.36 19.03
C TRP A 19 1.18 7.08 18.23
N ALA A 20 0.70 6.02 18.87
CA ALA A 20 0.32 4.79 18.17
C ALA A 20 -0.85 5.03 17.20
N SER A 21 -1.88 5.75 17.65
CA SER A 21 -3.04 6.08 16.80
C SER A 21 -2.66 6.99 15.63
N LEU A 22 -1.77 7.95 15.85
CA LEU A 22 -1.26 8.84 14.80
C LEU A 22 -0.45 8.05 13.76
N PHE A 23 0.43 7.14 14.22
CA PHE A 23 1.19 6.27 13.34
C PHE A 23 0.27 5.35 12.51
N ASP A 24 -0.75 4.76 13.13
CA ASP A 24 -1.73 3.92 12.44
C ASP A 24 -2.53 4.70 11.40
N LEU A 25 -2.91 5.94 11.70
CA LEU A 25 -3.58 6.83 10.74
C LEU A 25 -2.66 7.15 9.55
N LEU A 26 -1.44 7.63 9.83
CA LEU A 26 -0.47 8.01 8.79
C LEU A 26 -0.04 6.83 7.93
N SER A 27 0.05 5.62 8.51
CA SER A 27 0.37 4.38 7.76
C SER A 27 -0.85 3.72 7.12
N SER A 28 -2.02 4.36 7.15
CA SER A 28 -3.26 3.85 6.58
C SER A 28 -3.33 4.11 5.07
N MET A 29 -3.60 3.06 4.28
CA MET A 29 -3.84 3.20 2.84
C MET A 29 -4.99 4.16 2.52
N ARG A 30 -6.04 4.19 3.35
CA ARG A 30 -7.20 5.08 3.15
C ARG A 30 -6.80 6.54 3.28
N PHE A 31 -5.94 6.86 4.25
CA PHE A 31 -5.42 8.21 4.45
C PHE A 31 -4.56 8.66 3.27
N ALA A 32 -3.63 7.82 2.80
CA ALA A 32 -2.81 8.11 1.63
C ALA A 32 -3.65 8.32 0.35
N ILE A 33 -4.70 7.52 0.13
CA ILE A 33 -5.62 7.67 -1.00
C ILE A 33 -6.38 9.00 -0.88
N GLY A 34 -6.85 9.36 0.32
CA GLY A 34 -7.52 10.65 0.56
C GLY A 34 -6.64 11.84 0.23
N LEU A 35 -5.38 11.84 0.70
CA LEU A 35 -4.39 12.87 0.38
C LEU A 35 -4.12 12.96 -1.12
N LEU A 36 -3.92 11.82 -1.78
CA LEU A 36 -3.68 11.75 -3.22
C LEU A 36 -4.87 12.31 -4.00
N THR A 37 -6.09 12.02 -3.58
CA THR A 37 -7.31 12.54 -4.21
C THR A 37 -7.39 14.07 -4.09
N ILE A 38 -7.13 14.61 -2.90
CA ILE A 38 -7.13 16.07 -2.67
C ILE A 38 -6.05 16.75 -3.52
N LEU A 39 -4.83 16.19 -3.55
CA LEU A 39 -3.73 16.70 -4.36
C LEU A 39 -4.03 16.62 -5.85
N ALA A 40 -4.68 15.54 -6.31
CA ALA A 40 -5.10 15.42 -7.71
C ALA A 40 -6.11 16.50 -8.09
N ILE A 41 -7.11 16.77 -7.24
CA ILE A 41 -8.08 17.85 -7.47
C ILE A 41 -7.38 19.22 -7.50
N ALA A 42 -6.49 19.46 -6.53
CA ALA A 42 -5.71 20.70 -6.48
C ALA A 42 -4.83 20.88 -7.73
N SER A 43 -4.22 19.81 -8.21
CA SER A 43 -3.40 19.83 -9.43
C SER A 43 -4.24 20.12 -10.69
N VAL A 44 -5.47 19.59 -10.77
CA VAL A 44 -6.39 19.93 -11.85
C VAL A 44 -6.72 21.41 -11.82
N ILE A 45 -7.04 21.98 -10.66
CA ILE A 45 -7.30 23.41 -10.49
C ILE A 45 -6.06 24.22 -10.90
N GLY A 46 -4.88 23.86 -10.41
CA GLY A 46 -3.61 24.53 -10.73
C GLY A 46 -3.22 24.42 -12.22
N THR A 47 -3.72 23.42 -12.94
CA THR A 47 -3.49 23.27 -14.38
C THR A 47 -4.49 24.10 -15.20
N VAL A 48 -5.75 24.20 -14.76
CA VAL A 48 -6.81 24.93 -15.45
C VAL A 48 -6.67 26.45 -15.24
N LEU A 49 -6.36 26.86 -14.02
CA LEU A 49 -6.09 28.27 -13.72
C LEU A 49 -4.68 28.64 -14.18
N GLN A 50 -4.57 29.73 -14.95
CA GLN A 50 -3.24 30.25 -15.32
C GLN A 50 -2.49 30.63 -14.03
N GLN A 51 -1.31 30.06 -13.84
CA GLN A 51 -0.49 30.29 -12.65
C GLN A 51 0.46 31.49 -12.85
N ASN A 52 0.80 32.19 -11.78
CA ASN A 52 1.82 33.25 -11.76
C ASN A 52 1.57 34.40 -12.76
N GLN A 53 0.29 34.75 -13.02
CA GLN A 53 -0.04 35.92 -13.83
C GLN A 53 -0.13 37.19 -12.98
N PRO A 54 0.05 38.39 -13.59
CA PRO A 54 -0.19 39.65 -12.89
C PRO A 54 -1.63 39.74 -12.36
N TYR A 55 -1.80 40.14 -11.11
CA TYR A 55 -3.10 40.23 -10.45
C TYR A 55 -4.20 40.98 -11.24
N PRO A 56 -3.92 42.11 -11.96
CA PRO A 56 -4.96 42.80 -12.73
C PRO A 56 -5.63 41.89 -13.77
N ASN A 57 -4.91 40.92 -14.36
CA ASN A 57 -5.46 40.00 -15.34
C ASN A 57 -6.55 39.13 -14.74
N TYR A 58 -6.31 38.62 -13.51
CA TYR A 58 -7.29 37.79 -12.81
C TYR A 58 -8.55 38.56 -12.42
N VAL A 59 -8.40 39.82 -12.01
CA VAL A 59 -9.55 40.68 -11.69
C VAL A 59 -10.42 40.95 -12.92
N ILE A 60 -9.79 41.14 -14.09
CA ILE A 60 -10.50 41.35 -15.35
C ILE A 60 -11.24 40.06 -15.78
N GLU A 61 -10.62 38.90 -15.60
CA GLU A 61 -11.17 37.62 -16.06
C GLU A 61 -12.27 37.08 -15.13
N PHE A 62 -12.06 37.12 -13.82
CA PHE A 62 -12.96 36.49 -12.83
C PHE A 62 -13.82 37.51 -12.05
N GLY A 63 -13.50 38.78 -12.08
CA GLY A 63 -14.13 39.84 -11.25
C GLY A 63 -13.59 39.87 -9.83
N GLN A 64 -13.82 40.97 -9.12
CA GLN A 64 -13.24 41.26 -7.80
C GLN A 64 -13.60 40.21 -6.74
N PHE A 65 -14.83 39.69 -6.75
CA PHE A 65 -15.29 38.73 -5.76
C PHE A 65 -14.53 37.39 -5.86
N TRP A 66 -14.51 36.79 -7.05
CA TRP A 66 -13.83 35.52 -7.27
C TRP A 66 -12.32 35.67 -7.17
N PHE A 67 -11.75 36.79 -7.59
CA PHE A 67 -10.34 37.07 -7.37
C PHE A 67 -9.98 36.99 -5.88
N THR A 68 -10.73 37.64 -4.99
CA THR A 68 -10.47 37.60 -3.56
C THR A 68 -10.57 36.18 -2.96
N VAL A 69 -11.56 35.41 -3.40
CA VAL A 69 -11.73 34.01 -2.96
C VAL A 69 -10.56 33.15 -3.39
N PHE A 70 -10.16 33.24 -4.65
CA PHE A 70 -9.08 32.42 -5.21
C PHE A 70 -7.71 32.82 -4.65
N GLU A 71 -7.49 34.10 -4.43
CA GLU A 71 -6.28 34.62 -3.77
C GLU A 71 -6.18 34.11 -2.32
N TRP A 72 -7.27 34.17 -1.56
CA TRP A 72 -7.30 33.66 -0.17
C TRP A 72 -7.02 32.14 -0.11
N LEU A 73 -7.48 31.38 -1.08
CA LEU A 73 -7.21 29.95 -1.21
C LEU A 73 -5.83 29.64 -1.79
N GLY A 74 -5.08 30.65 -2.27
CA GLY A 74 -3.78 30.48 -2.91
C GLY A 74 -3.85 29.76 -4.25
N LEU A 75 -4.98 29.89 -4.99
CA LEU A 75 -5.20 29.15 -6.23
C LEU A 75 -4.44 29.73 -7.44
N PHE A 76 -3.90 30.94 -7.32
CA PHE A 76 -3.08 31.54 -8.38
C PHE A 76 -1.62 31.09 -8.34
N ASP A 77 -1.24 30.40 -7.25
CA ASP A 77 0.09 29.79 -7.07
C ASP A 77 -0.05 28.50 -6.26
N VAL A 78 -0.85 27.56 -6.78
CA VAL A 78 -1.24 26.34 -6.08
C VAL A 78 -0.02 25.54 -5.67
N TYR A 79 0.93 25.36 -6.58
CA TYR A 79 2.07 24.45 -6.39
C TYR A 79 3.09 24.96 -5.36
N GLN A 80 3.14 26.27 -5.12
CA GLN A 80 4.01 26.90 -4.11
C GLN A 80 3.23 27.27 -2.85
N SER A 81 1.91 27.06 -2.81
CA SER A 81 1.11 27.34 -1.63
C SER A 81 1.49 26.43 -0.46
N ALA A 82 1.57 27.00 0.75
CA ALA A 82 1.98 26.26 1.95
C ALA A 82 1.10 25.03 2.22
N TRP A 83 -0.22 25.14 2.00
CA TRP A 83 -1.14 24.02 2.23
C TRP A 83 -0.91 22.87 1.24
N PHE A 84 -0.59 23.16 -0.03
CA PHE A 84 -0.27 22.13 -1.03
C PHE A 84 1.02 21.39 -0.70
N LEU A 85 2.07 22.14 -0.35
CA LEU A 85 3.35 21.57 0.07
C LEU A 85 3.24 20.72 1.34
N ILE A 86 2.43 21.16 2.32
CA ILE A 86 2.14 20.39 3.52
C ILE A 86 1.43 19.08 3.18
N LEU A 87 0.39 19.11 2.33
CA LEU A 87 -0.31 17.91 1.89
C LEU A 87 0.63 16.95 1.13
N LEU A 88 1.50 17.51 0.29
CA LEU A 88 2.50 16.74 -0.45
C LEU A 88 3.50 16.07 0.49
N ALA A 89 3.99 16.79 1.50
CA ALA A 89 4.88 16.24 2.53
C ALA A 89 4.19 15.13 3.35
N PHE A 90 2.92 15.32 3.72
CA PHE A 90 2.14 14.26 4.37
C PHE A 90 1.93 13.05 3.46
N LEU A 91 1.74 13.24 2.16
CA LEU A 91 1.61 12.13 1.21
C LEU A 91 2.92 11.33 1.12
N VAL A 92 4.07 12.01 1.02
CA VAL A 92 5.40 11.36 1.03
C VAL A 92 5.58 10.54 2.30
N LEU A 93 5.30 11.15 3.46
CA LEU A 93 5.42 10.47 4.75
C LEU A 93 4.49 9.25 4.84
N SER A 94 3.20 9.45 4.53
CA SER A 94 2.18 8.38 4.59
C SER A 94 2.52 7.22 3.66
N THR A 95 2.89 7.52 2.41
CA THR A 95 3.25 6.48 1.43
C THR A 95 4.51 5.72 1.84
N SER A 96 5.53 6.41 2.35
CA SER A 96 6.76 5.80 2.85
C SER A 96 6.49 4.87 4.04
N LEU A 97 5.65 5.29 4.99
CA LEU A 97 5.22 4.46 6.12
C LEU A 97 4.39 3.25 5.67
N CYS A 98 3.52 3.41 4.68
CA CYS A 98 2.77 2.31 4.08
C CYS A 98 3.70 1.27 3.43
N ILE A 99 4.69 1.71 2.67
CA ILE A 99 5.70 0.82 2.07
C ILE A 99 6.43 0.07 3.18
N TRP A 100 6.96 0.78 4.16
CA TRP A 100 7.70 0.19 5.28
C TRP A 100 6.89 -0.88 6.01
N ARG A 101 5.64 -0.56 6.35
CA ARG A 101 4.74 -1.47 7.10
C ARG A 101 4.39 -2.73 6.31
N ASN A 102 4.17 -2.63 5.00
CA ASN A 102 3.72 -3.74 4.16
C ASN A 102 4.87 -4.59 3.59
N THR A 103 6.08 -4.04 3.51
CA THR A 103 7.26 -4.72 2.94
C THR A 103 7.53 -6.10 3.56
N PRO A 104 7.57 -6.30 4.89
CA PRO A 104 7.86 -7.61 5.47
C PRO A 104 6.82 -8.67 5.08
N GLY A 105 5.54 -8.29 5.07
CA GLY A 105 4.44 -9.17 4.65
C GLY A 105 4.58 -9.62 3.20
N PHE A 106 4.85 -8.69 2.29
CA PHE A 106 5.05 -9.00 0.87
C PHE A 106 6.28 -9.88 0.63
N LEU A 107 7.41 -9.59 1.29
CA LEU A 107 8.61 -10.41 1.17
C LEU A 107 8.37 -11.83 1.68
N LYS A 108 7.66 -11.97 2.80
CA LYS A 108 7.27 -13.28 3.35
C LYS A 108 6.38 -14.04 2.37
N GLU A 109 5.40 -13.39 1.75
CA GLU A 109 4.54 -14.01 0.74
C GLU A 109 5.29 -14.39 -0.54
N MET A 110 6.20 -13.52 -1.00
CA MET A 110 7.02 -13.81 -2.18
C MET A 110 7.96 -15.00 -1.98
N ARG A 111 8.50 -15.17 -0.76
CA ARG A 111 9.42 -16.27 -0.41
C ARG A 111 8.70 -17.49 0.12
N GLY A 112 7.53 -17.31 0.71
CA GLY A 112 6.76 -18.37 1.35
C GLY A 112 6.27 -19.44 0.37
N TRP A 113 6.27 -20.69 0.83
CA TRP A 113 5.68 -21.83 0.16
C TRP A 113 4.64 -22.46 1.09
N ARG A 114 3.50 -22.88 0.54
CA ARG A 114 2.44 -23.55 1.33
C ARG A 114 2.65 -25.08 1.32
N GLU A 115 3.85 -25.54 1.62
CA GLU A 115 4.21 -26.94 1.57
C GLU A 115 3.59 -27.80 2.69
N HIS A 116 3.12 -27.17 3.77
CA HIS A 116 2.49 -27.85 4.91
C HIS A 116 0.97 -27.59 5.01
N ALA A 117 0.32 -27.26 3.89
CA ALA A 117 -1.14 -27.07 3.91
C ALA A 117 -1.85 -28.41 4.21
N SER A 118 -2.77 -28.41 5.18
CA SER A 118 -3.57 -29.61 5.49
C SER A 118 -4.60 -29.89 4.39
N GLU A 119 -5.06 -31.13 4.27
CA GLU A 119 -6.10 -31.52 3.30
C GLU A 119 -7.38 -30.71 3.48
N ARG A 120 -7.77 -30.44 4.74
CA ARG A 120 -8.91 -29.62 5.07
C ARG A 120 -8.74 -28.17 4.56
N SER A 121 -7.52 -27.64 4.64
CA SER A 121 -7.19 -26.31 4.09
C SER A 121 -7.23 -26.30 2.56
N LEU A 122 -6.79 -27.35 1.91
CA LEU A 122 -6.85 -27.51 0.46
C LEU A 122 -8.29 -27.64 -0.01
N ALA A 123 -9.11 -28.46 0.66
CA ALA A 123 -10.52 -28.66 0.35
C ALA A 123 -11.36 -27.39 0.53
N ALA A 124 -10.94 -26.47 1.41
CA ALA A 124 -11.60 -25.18 1.63
C ALA A 124 -11.24 -24.10 0.60
N MET A 125 -10.35 -24.37 -0.34
CA MET A 125 -10.01 -23.41 -1.40
C MET A 125 -11.13 -23.32 -2.43
N SER A 126 -11.34 -22.13 -3.00
CA SER A 126 -12.41 -21.86 -3.97
C SER A 126 -12.30 -22.66 -5.28
N HIS A 127 -11.11 -23.15 -5.59
CA HIS A 127 -10.86 -23.98 -6.78
C HIS A 127 -10.15 -25.26 -6.35
N THR A 128 -10.94 -26.31 -6.08
CA THR A 128 -10.44 -27.65 -5.75
C THR A 128 -11.06 -28.67 -6.68
N ALA A 129 -10.27 -29.67 -7.06
CA ALA A 129 -10.75 -30.83 -7.81
C ALA A 129 -10.10 -32.09 -7.26
N LEU A 130 -10.88 -33.15 -7.14
CA LEU A 130 -10.41 -34.50 -6.84
C LEU A 130 -10.39 -35.28 -8.12
N LEU A 131 -9.19 -35.69 -8.57
CA LEU A 131 -9.01 -36.51 -9.76
C LEU A 131 -8.50 -37.89 -9.35
N GLN A 132 -9.16 -38.92 -9.85
CA GLN A 132 -8.69 -40.31 -9.73
C GLN A 132 -7.94 -40.65 -10.99
N GLY A 133 -6.69 -41.14 -10.86
CA GLY A 133 -5.87 -41.49 -12.01
C GLY A 133 -4.52 -42.09 -11.59
N THR A 134 -3.74 -42.52 -12.57
CA THR A 134 -2.43 -43.15 -12.42
C THR A 134 -1.26 -42.16 -12.49
N GLY A 135 -1.52 -40.86 -12.31
CA GLY A 135 -0.47 -39.82 -12.34
C GLY A 135 0.47 -39.94 -11.16
N THR A 136 1.78 -39.96 -11.43
CA THR A 136 2.80 -39.90 -10.38
C THR A 136 3.14 -38.45 -10.01
N PRO A 137 3.69 -38.19 -8.80
CA PRO A 137 4.16 -36.85 -8.43
C PRO A 137 5.13 -36.25 -9.43
N GLU A 138 5.98 -37.07 -10.06
CA GLU A 138 6.99 -36.68 -11.06
C GLU A 138 6.31 -36.17 -12.34
N THR A 139 5.24 -36.80 -12.76
CA THR A 139 4.45 -36.37 -13.94
C THR A 139 3.82 -35.00 -13.69
N VAL A 140 3.27 -34.79 -12.50
CA VAL A 140 2.68 -33.49 -12.09
C VAL A 140 3.75 -32.41 -12.04
N GLN A 141 4.93 -32.72 -11.49
CA GLN A 141 6.07 -31.80 -11.44
C GLN A 141 6.52 -31.37 -12.84
N ALA A 142 6.72 -32.35 -13.74
CA ALA A 142 7.13 -32.13 -15.12
C ALA A 142 6.11 -31.21 -15.85
N TYR A 143 4.83 -31.49 -15.69
CA TYR A 143 3.77 -30.68 -16.28
C TYR A 143 3.79 -29.24 -15.74
N LEU A 144 3.84 -29.05 -14.43
CA LEU A 144 3.88 -27.72 -13.82
C LEU A 144 5.14 -26.93 -14.22
N THR A 145 6.29 -27.61 -14.32
CA THR A 145 7.54 -27.00 -14.80
C THR A 145 7.41 -26.54 -16.24
N SER A 146 6.81 -27.34 -17.11
CA SER A 146 6.58 -26.98 -18.52
C SER A 146 5.65 -25.75 -18.66
N GLN A 147 4.77 -25.52 -17.69
CA GLN A 147 3.89 -24.35 -17.60
C GLN A 147 4.56 -23.13 -16.94
N GLY A 148 5.85 -23.21 -16.62
CA GLY A 148 6.62 -22.10 -16.04
C GLY A 148 6.37 -21.85 -14.55
N PHE A 149 5.90 -22.88 -13.81
CA PHE A 149 5.82 -22.83 -12.36
C PHE A 149 7.16 -23.19 -11.71
N ALA A 150 7.57 -22.44 -10.70
CA ALA A 150 8.57 -22.88 -9.74
C ALA A 150 7.92 -23.92 -8.83
N ILE A 151 8.63 -25.03 -8.53
CA ILE A 151 8.06 -26.17 -7.83
C ILE A 151 8.80 -26.41 -6.52
N LYS A 152 8.05 -26.82 -5.51
CA LYS A 152 8.56 -27.40 -4.28
C LYS A 152 7.75 -28.65 -3.92
N THR A 153 8.44 -29.70 -3.48
CA THR A 153 7.84 -30.97 -3.10
C THR A 153 8.09 -31.22 -1.63
N ALA A 154 7.08 -31.68 -0.93
CA ALA A 154 7.15 -32.09 0.47
C ALA A 154 6.46 -33.43 0.67
N GLN A 155 7.07 -34.33 1.43
CA GLN A 155 6.43 -35.55 1.90
C GLN A 155 5.69 -35.27 3.20
N ARG A 156 4.48 -35.79 3.33
CA ARG A 156 3.67 -35.74 4.54
C ARG A 156 3.90 -36.98 5.40
N GLU A 157 3.52 -36.89 6.66
CA GLU A 157 3.62 -37.99 7.63
C GLU A 157 2.76 -39.19 7.25
N ASP A 158 1.68 -38.98 6.51
CA ASP A 158 0.77 -40.01 5.97
C ASP A 158 1.33 -40.75 4.73
N GLY A 159 2.55 -40.39 4.30
CA GLY A 159 3.19 -40.97 3.11
C GLY A 159 2.77 -40.31 1.78
N SER A 160 1.83 -39.37 1.81
CA SER A 160 1.43 -38.63 0.61
C SER A 160 2.47 -37.59 0.20
N THR A 161 2.57 -37.32 -1.10
CA THR A 161 3.49 -36.31 -1.64
C THR A 161 2.71 -35.05 -2.02
N MET A 162 3.10 -33.92 -1.43
CA MET A 162 2.56 -32.61 -1.79
C MET A 162 3.47 -31.92 -2.80
N VAL A 163 2.92 -31.56 -3.96
CA VAL A 163 3.60 -30.77 -4.98
C VAL A 163 3.00 -29.37 -4.99
N VAL A 164 3.84 -28.36 -4.74
CA VAL A 164 3.42 -26.95 -4.71
C VAL A 164 4.04 -26.23 -5.89
N GLY A 165 3.21 -25.71 -6.78
CA GLY A 165 3.62 -24.86 -7.91
C GLY A 165 3.37 -23.39 -7.61
N LYS A 166 4.33 -22.50 -7.89
CA LYS A 166 4.24 -21.06 -7.73
C LYS A 166 4.66 -20.34 -8.99
N ARG A 167 3.81 -19.40 -9.47
CA ARG A 167 4.09 -18.56 -10.63
C ARG A 167 3.65 -17.13 -10.39
N GLY A 168 4.37 -16.16 -10.98
CA GLY A 168 3.98 -14.75 -10.91
C GLY A 168 4.25 -14.06 -9.56
N ALA A 169 5.06 -14.66 -8.68
CA ALA A 169 5.40 -14.04 -7.39
C ALA A 169 6.05 -12.64 -7.52
N GLY A 170 6.72 -12.38 -8.66
CA GLY A 170 7.33 -11.09 -8.98
C GLY A 170 6.34 -9.97 -9.31
N ASN A 171 5.07 -10.28 -9.60
CA ASN A 171 4.07 -9.26 -9.93
C ASN A 171 3.85 -8.25 -8.79
N LYS A 172 4.10 -8.67 -7.55
CA LYS A 172 4.03 -7.79 -6.36
C LYS A 172 5.14 -6.73 -6.35
N LEU A 173 6.25 -6.93 -7.05
CA LEU A 173 7.29 -5.91 -7.19
C LEU A 173 6.79 -4.66 -7.89
N GLY A 174 5.83 -4.79 -8.82
CA GLY A 174 5.19 -3.64 -9.47
C GLY A 174 4.55 -2.68 -8.48
N TYR A 175 3.96 -3.19 -7.39
CA TYR A 175 3.43 -2.37 -6.32
C TYR A 175 4.52 -1.49 -5.67
N PHE A 176 5.68 -2.08 -5.36
CA PHE A 176 6.80 -1.34 -4.77
C PHE A 176 7.33 -0.28 -5.69
N PHE A 177 7.58 -0.62 -6.95
CA PHE A 177 8.09 0.33 -7.94
C PHE A 177 7.14 1.50 -8.16
N ALA A 178 5.83 1.25 -8.26
CA ALA A 178 4.84 2.31 -8.40
C ALA A 178 4.81 3.27 -7.19
N HIS A 179 4.88 2.73 -5.97
CA HIS A 179 4.85 3.55 -4.75
C HIS A 179 6.16 4.29 -4.53
N ILE A 180 7.30 3.68 -4.83
CA ILE A 180 8.61 4.36 -4.77
C ILE A 180 8.66 5.48 -5.81
N ALA A 181 8.19 5.24 -7.04
CA ALA A 181 8.12 6.28 -8.06
C ALA A 181 7.25 7.47 -7.61
N LEU A 182 6.09 7.21 -7.01
CA LEU A 182 5.24 8.25 -6.44
C LEU A 182 5.99 9.08 -5.39
N VAL A 183 6.70 8.44 -4.46
CA VAL A 183 7.48 9.12 -3.43
C VAL A 183 8.58 9.99 -4.07
N VAL A 184 9.30 9.47 -5.06
CA VAL A 184 10.38 10.21 -5.75
C VAL A 184 9.82 11.43 -6.48
N ILE A 185 8.69 11.28 -7.20
CA ILE A 185 8.01 12.39 -7.89
C ILE A 185 7.57 13.46 -6.89
N CYS A 186 6.96 13.06 -5.77
CA CYS A 186 6.52 14.00 -4.74
C CYS A 186 7.68 14.73 -4.07
N ILE A 187 8.82 14.06 -3.83
CA ILE A 187 10.04 14.70 -3.31
C ILE A 187 10.56 15.72 -4.33
N GLY A 188 10.57 15.38 -5.62
CA GLY A 188 10.91 16.33 -6.67
C GLY A 188 10.05 17.59 -6.63
N GLY A 189 8.74 17.44 -6.48
CA GLY A 189 7.82 18.57 -6.34
C GLY A 189 7.95 19.37 -5.03
N LEU A 190 8.58 18.82 -3.98
CA LEU A 190 8.91 19.56 -2.76
C LEU A 190 10.21 20.37 -2.86
N MET A 191 11.05 20.04 -3.84
CA MET A 191 12.37 20.67 -4.02
C MET A 191 12.36 21.77 -5.08
N ASP A 192 11.27 21.90 -5.84
CA ASP A 192 11.06 22.91 -6.87
C ASP A 192 10.48 24.20 -6.24
#